data_0940a99581501cebf25ff95d3980b0aa
#
_entry.id   0940a99581501cebf25ff95d3980b0aa
#
_cell.length_a   1.000
_cell.length_b   1.000
_cell.length_c   1.000
_cell.angle_alpha   90.00
_cell.angle_beta   90.00
_cell.angle_gamma   90.00
#
_symmetry.space_group_name_H-M   'P 1'
#
loop_
_entity.id
_entity.type
_entity.pdbx_description
1 polymer ?
#
loop_
_entity_poly.entity_id
_entity_poly.type
_entity_poly.pdbx_seq_one_letter_code
_entity_poly.pdbx_strand_id
1 'polypeptide(L)'
;MFPRRSSLRLVAAESRTLMDKCRTSRKQLCHRFGGAGLPFAVVATGLIALWPELAQAFTLSHTDALKVGKRVWQNECGGTISGLTSWNQGEDFASLGIGHFIWYPKGRRGPFEESFPKLVSFISSRGAKLPALLLGVGHLQPCPWNSRAEFLKAQNTGEMNQLRRFLAGTIDLQAEFLVARLDASLPKMLAESAPADRTNVQKQFERLTKTPQGCYALIDYVNFKGEGVLHTERYQGQGWGLLQVLEAMQGNSDSDAPDEFARAAKVVLTRRVQNAPADHHESRWLTGWLRRVNSYSGG
;
A
#
# COMPACT_ATOMS: atom_id res chain seq x y z
N MET A 1 15.86 36.69 32.67
CA MET A 1 16.41 35.99 33.85
C MET A 1 16.40 34.51 33.54
N PHE A 2 17.53 33.96 33.07
CA PHE A 2 17.87 32.55 32.96
C PHE A 2 18.25 32.02 34.36
N PRO A 3 18.31 30.68 34.66
CA PRO A 3 18.61 29.54 33.81
C PRO A 3 17.82 28.26 34.17
N ARG A 4 17.83 27.20 33.37
CA ARG A 4 18.52 25.91 33.70
C ARG A 4 18.50 24.90 32.57
N ARG A 5 19.71 24.60 32.07
CA ARG A 5 20.07 23.34 31.42
C ARG A 5 20.12 22.22 32.46
N SER A 6 19.63 21.01 32.13
CA SER A 6 20.27 19.73 32.47
C SER A 6 19.20 18.61 32.45
N SER A 7 19.23 17.76 31.45
CA SER A 7 18.92 16.30 31.54
C SER A 7 18.86 15.66 30.13
N LEU A 8 20.01 15.62 29.47
CA LEU A 8 20.21 14.85 28.23
C LEU A 8 21.61 14.19 28.29
N ARG A 9 21.82 13.31 29.29
CA ARG A 9 23.04 12.50 29.39
C ARG A 9 22.84 11.23 30.21
N LEU A 10 21.74 10.46 30.01
CA LEU A 10 21.59 9.18 30.73
C LEU A 10 20.96 8.03 29.92
N VAL A 11 20.87 8.10 28.61
CA VAL A 11 20.32 7.00 27.79
C VAL A 11 21.35 6.35 26.85
N ALA A 12 22.59 6.80 26.85
CA ALA A 12 23.64 6.28 25.97
C ALA A 12 24.57 5.22 26.59
N ALA A 13 24.36 4.79 27.83
CA ALA A 13 25.24 3.86 28.52
C ALA A 13 24.73 2.41 28.61
N GLU A 14 23.47 2.11 28.37
CA GLU A 14 22.93 0.75 28.53
C GLU A 14 22.91 -0.10 27.24
N SER A 15 23.16 0.46 26.07
CA SER A 15 23.13 -0.29 24.82
C SER A 15 24.46 -1.00 24.46
N ARG A 16 25.54 -0.82 25.22
CA ARG A 16 26.84 -1.48 24.95
C ARG A 16 27.08 -2.76 25.71
N THR A 17 26.30 -3.05 26.73
CA THR A 17 26.55 -4.21 27.60
C THR A 17 25.85 -5.50 27.15
N LEU A 18 24.92 -5.42 26.20
CA LEU A 18 24.22 -6.60 25.66
C LEU A 18 24.90 -7.25 24.44
N MET A 19 25.79 -6.56 23.75
CA MET A 19 26.49 -7.13 22.59
C MET A 19 27.74 -7.93 22.91
N ASP A 20 28.34 -7.76 24.07
CA ASP A 20 29.57 -8.52 24.46
C ASP A 20 29.30 -9.86 25.14
N LYS A 21 28.07 -10.13 25.57
CA LYS A 21 27.72 -11.43 26.17
C LYS A 21 27.40 -12.54 25.16
N CYS A 22 27.26 -12.25 23.90
CA CYS A 22 26.96 -13.25 22.86
C CYS A 22 28.21 -13.81 22.14
N ARG A 23 29.38 -13.30 22.43
CA ARG A 23 30.62 -13.67 21.71
C ARG A 23 31.53 -14.69 22.43
N THR A 24 31.26 -15.04 23.67
CA THR A 24 32.09 -15.92 24.49
C THR A 24 31.59 -17.35 24.68
N SER A 25 30.45 -17.73 24.12
CA SER A 25 29.85 -19.08 24.31
C SER A 25 30.07 -20.07 23.15
N ARG A 26 30.95 -19.80 22.19
CA ARG A 26 31.17 -20.66 21.01
C ARG A 26 32.55 -21.29 20.87
N LYS A 27 33.33 -21.35 21.96
CA LYS A 27 34.71 -21.93 21.91
C LYS A 27 35.02 -22.94 23.00
N GLN A 28 34.09 -23.75 23.46
CA GLN A 28 34.43 -24.92 24.29
C GLN A 28 33.36 -26.00 24.09
N LEU A 29 33.50 -26.83 23.05
CA LEU A 29 33.03 -28.22 23.04
C LEU A 29 33.59 -28.95 21.79
N CYS A 30 34.87 -29.18 21.78
CA CYS A 30 35.50 -30.22 20.97
C CYS A 30 36.63 -30.82 21.81
N HIS A 31 36.37 -31.91 22.51
CA HIS A 31 37.30 -33.00 22.75
C HIS A 31 36.68 -34.03 23.71
N ARG A 32 36.77 -35.27 23.28
CA ARG A 32 36.51 -36.54 23.97
C ARG A 32 35.09 -37.14 23.69
N PHE A 33 35.10 -38.13 22.84
CA PHE A 33 34.85 -39.54 23.15
C PHE A 33 35.07 -40.35 21.85
N GLY A 34 36.11 -41.19 21.88
CA GLY A 34 36.29 -42.26 20.92
C GLY A 34 35.64 -43.54 21.48
N GLY A 35 35.19 -44.39 20.56
CA GLY A 35 34.97 -45.81 20.88
C GLY A 35 33.59 -46.37 20.51
N ALA A 36 33.66 -47.42 19.67
CA ALA A 36 32.74 -48.52 19.50
C ALA A 36 31.52 -48.30 18.53
N GLY A 37 31.65 -48.95 17.40
CA GLY A 37 30.59 -49.01 16.37
C GLY A 37 29.43 -49.93 16.73
N LEU A 38 28.25 -49.49 16.30
CA LEU A 38 27.06 -50.32 16.04
C LEU A 38 26.37 -49.74 14.80
N PRO A 39 25.85 -50.59 13.91
CA PRO A 39 25.21 -50.08 12.68
C PRO A 39 23.80 -49.54 13.00
N PHE A 40 23.63 -48.24 12.95
CA PHE A 40 22.32 -47.63 12.96
C PHE A 40 21.70 -47.71 11.55
N ALA A 41 20.62 -48.44 11.45
CA ALA A 41 19.73 -48.39 10.32
C ALA A 41 19.16 -46.97 10.17
N VAL A 42 19.53 -46.26 9.11
CA VAL A 42 18.98 -44.94 8.75
C VAL A 42 17.58 -45.20 8.23
N VAL A 43 16.58 -45.02 9.09
CA VAL A 43 15.19 -44.82 8.62
C VAL A 43 15.15 -43.40 8.06
N ALA A 44 15.21 -43.30 6.73
CA ALA A 44 14.94 -42.05 6.03
C ALA A 44 13.46 -41.74 6.15
N THR A 45 13.05 -41.09 7.23
CA THR A 45 11.75 -40.39 7.29
C THR A 45 11.83 -39.21 6.33
N GLY A 46 11.24 -39.39 5.14
CA GLY A 46 11.06 -38.32 4.17
C GLY A 46 10.23 -37.22 4.79
N LEU A 47 10.91 -36.14 5.23
CA LEU A 47 10.28 -34.84 5.43
C LEU A 47 9.84 -34.37 4.04
N ILE A 48 8.58 -34.64 3.69
CA ILE A 48 7.90 -33.92 2.61
C ILE A 48 7.84 -32.47 3.10
N ALA A 49 8.81 -31.68 2.67
CA ALA A 49 8.72 -30.23 2.80
C ALA A 49 7.48 -29.81 2.01
N LEU A 50 6.39 -29.52 2.70
CA LEU A 50 5.27 -28.75 2.17
C LEU A 50 5.85 -27.37 1.84
N TRP A 51 6.35 -27.24 0.62
CA TRP A 51 6.58 -25.91 0.05
C TRP A 51 5.22 -25.24 -0.01
N PRO A 52 5.06 -24.05 0.59
CA PRO A 52 3.83 -23.32 0.39
C PRO A 52 3.69 -23.16 -1.12
N GLU A 53 2.56 -23.62 -1.63
CA GLU A 53 2.13 -23.37 -2.99
C GLU A 53 2.29 -21.86 -3.21
N LEU A 54 3.23 -21.48 -4.10
CA LEU A 54 3.46 -20.09 -4.43
C LEU A 54 2.12 -19.56 -4.94
N ALA A 55 1.48 -18.70 -4.15
CA ALA A 55 0.25 -18.04 -4.52
C ALA A 55 0.47 -17.49 -5.94
N GLN A 56 -0.31 -17.98 -6.88
CA GLN A 56 -0.16 -17.61 -8.29
C GLN A 56 -0.34 -16.10 -8.38
N ALA A 57 0.72 -15.38 -8.80
CA ALA A 57 0.69 -13.94 -8.91
C ALA A 57 -0.52 -13.52 -9.76
N PHE A 58 -1.30 -12.58 -9.24
CA PHE A 58 -2.43 -12.03 -9.95
C PHE A 58 -1.96 -11.33 -11.24
N THR A 59 -2.42 -11.78 -12.39
CA THR A 59 -2.05 -11.19 -13.68
C THR A 59 -3.30 -10.67 -14.40
N LEU A 60 -3.32 -9.36 -14.65
CA LEU A 60 -4.27 -8.73 -15.58
C LEU A 60 -3.61 -8.65 -16.97
N SER A 61 -4.42 -8.85 -18.01
CA SER A 61 -3.95 -8.53 -19.35
C SER A 61 -3.59 -7.03 -19.42
N HIS A 62 -2.59 -6.67 -20.24
CA HIS A 62 -2.22 -5.26 -20.44
C HIS A 62 -3.44 -4.40 -20.83
N THR A 63 -4.32 -4.93 -21.70
CA THR A 63 -5.54 -4.25 -22.11
C THR A 63 -6.50 -3.99 -20.95
N ASP A 64 -6.67 -4.96 -20.04
CA ASP A 64 -7.58 -4.80 -18.90
C ASP A 64 -6.96 -3.91 -17.83
N ALA A 65 -5.64 -3.99 -17.60
CA ALA A 65 -4.93 -3.05 -16.74
C ALA A 65 -5.10 -1.59 -17.21
N LEU A 66 -5.02 -1.35 -18.53
CA LEU A 66 -5.28 -0.02 -19.12
C LEU A 66 -6.73 0.44 -18.91
N LYS A 67 -7.72 -0.45 -19.07
CA LYS A 67 -9.15 -0.11 -18.82
C LYS A 67 -9.34 0.30 -17.36
N VAL A 68 -8.78 -0.48 -16.43
CA VAL A 68 -8.81 -0.18 -14.99
C VAL A 68 -8.11 1.15 -14.69
N GLY A 69 -6.90 1.34 -15.22
CA GLY A 69 -6.14 2.59 -15.05
C GLY A 69 -6.90 3.83 -15.53
N LYS A 70 -7.55 3.76 -16.70
CA LYS A 70 -8.41 4.84 -17.22
C LYS A 70 -9.60 5.13 -16.32
N ARG A 71 -10.20 4.10 -15.74
CA ARG A 71 -11.33 4.26 -14.81
C ARG A 71 -10.90 4.88 -13.48
N VAL A 72 -9.73 4.48 -12.95
CA VAL A 72 -9.12 5.11 -11.78
C VAL A 72 -8.80 6.58 -12.09
N TRP A 73 -8.19 6.88 -13.24
CA TRP A 73 -7.94 8.25 -13.69
C TRP A 73 -9.21 9.09 -13.75
N GLN A 74 -10.30 8.54 -14.28
CA GLN A 74 -11.58 9.22 -14.29
C GLN A 74 -12.09 9.54 -12.89
N ASN A 75 -11.97 8.59 -11.95
CA ASN A 75 -12.43 8.76 -10.57
C ASN A 75 -11.61 9.78 -9.77
N GLU A 76 -10.27 9.74 -9.91
CA GLU A 76 -9.35 10.57 -9.12
C GLU A 76 -9.11 11.94 -9.74
N CYS A 77 -9.01 12.00 -11.07
CA CYS A 77 -8.53 13.18 -11.78
C CYS A 77 -9.59 13.77 -12.75
N GLY A 78 -10.82 13.24 -12.75
CA GLY A 78 -11.85 13.60 -13.74
C GLY A 78 -11.45 13.30 -15.19
N GLY A 79 -10.47 12.39 -15.41
CA GLY A 79 -9.94 12.07 -16.74
C GLY A 79 -9.16 13.21 -17.42
N THR A 80 -8.76 14.24 -16.67
CA THR A 80 -8.07 15.42 -17.23
C THR A 80 -6.57 15.38 -16.99
N ILE A 81 -5.80 15.98 -17.93
CA ILE A 81 -4.34 16.08 -17.77
C ILE A 81 -3.98 17.01 -16.60
N SER A 82 -4.72 18.08 -16.38
CA SER A 82 -4.52 18.98 -15.24
C SER A 82 -4.74 18.27 -13.89
N GLY A 83 -5.69 17.34 -13.83
CA GLY A 83 -5.97 16.53 -12.65
C GLY A 83 -4.83 15.59 -12.25
N LEU A 84 -3.90 15.26 -13.18
CA LEU A 84 -2.72 14.45 -12.86
C LEU A 84 -1.74 15.13 -11.89
N THR A 85 -1.96 16.41 -11.56
CA THR A 85 -1.14 17.17 -10.61
C THR A 85 -2.04 17.99 -9.70
N SER A 86 -2.34 17.47 -8.53
CA SER A 86 -3.25 18.06 -7.56
C SER A 86 -2.59 18.23 -6.19
N TRP A 87 -3.10 19.17 -5.41
CA TRP A 87 -2.87 19.29 -3.98
C TRP A 87 -4.15 19.82 -3.36
N ASN A 88 -4.93 18.94 -2.75
CA ASN A 88 -6.23 19.28 -2.23
C ASN A 88 -6.13 20.19 -1.00
N GLN A 89 -7.17 20.97 -0.78
CA GLN A 89 -7.25 21.81 0.41
C GLN A 89 -7.35 20.93 1.67
N GLY A 90 -6.52 21.21 2.66
CA GLY A 90 -6.46 20.45 3.91
C GLY A 90 -5.55 19.21 3.86
N GLU A 91 -4.89 18.93 2.73
CA GLU A 91 -3.86 17.90 2.63
C GLU A 91 -2.45 18.51 2.81
N ASP A 92 -1.54 17.73 3.39
CA ASP A 92 -0.14 18.10 3.62
C ASP A 92 0.82 17.52 2.55
N PHE A 93 0.29 17.09 1.40
CA PHE A 93 1.03 16.42 0.33
C PHE A 93 0.48 16.76 -1.05
N ALA A 94 1.33 16.61 -2.07
CA ALA A 94 0.91 16.60 -3.47
C ALA A 94 0.36 15.23 -3.85
N SER A 95 -0.68 15.20 -4.69
CA SER A 95 -1.32 14.01 -5.27
C SER A 95 -1.06 13.99 -6.77
N LEU A 96 -0.30 13.02 -7.27
CA LEU A 96 0.23 13.00 -8.64
C LEU A 96 -0.12 11.71 -9.38
N GLY A 97 -0.28 11.80 -10.70
CA GLY A 97 -0.62 10.67 -11.56
C GLY A 97 -2.08 10.22 -11.47
N ILE A 98 -2.42 9.14 -12.20
CA ILE A 98 -3.80 8.65 -12.35
C ILE A 98 -4.42 8.17 -11.04
N GLY A 99 -3.61 7.71 -10.07
CA GLY A 99 -4.05 7.22 -8.78
C GLY A 99 -3.85 8.22 -7.64
N HIS A 100 -3.60 9.50 -7.93
CA HIS A 100 -3.29 10.51 -6.92
C HIS A 100 -2.22 10.04 -5.91
N PHE A 101 -1.09 9.51 -6.46
CA PHE A 101 0.00 9.01 -5.66
C PHE A 101 0.61 10.12 -4.78
N ILE A 102 0.75 9.82 -3.50
CA ILE A 102 1.14 10.79 -2.47
C ILE A 102 2.63 11.10 -2.54
N TRP A 103 2.97 12.40 -2.50
CA TRP A 103 4.33 12.91 -2.39
C TRP A 103 4.42 13.98 -1.31
N TYR A 104 5.05 13.65 -0.20
CA TYR A 104 5.22 14.56 0.91
C TYR A 104 6.33 15.59 0.66
N PRO A 105 6.22 16.81 1.19
CA PRO A 105 7.32 17.76 1.24
C PRO A 105 8.56 17.16 1.87
N LYS A 106 9.75 17.65 1.45
CA LYS A 106 11.02 17.19 1.97
C LYS A 106 11.05 17.21 3.50
N GLY A 107 11.41 16.06 4.09
CA GLY A 107 11.52 15.91 5.55
C GLY A 107 10.19 15.82 6.30
N ARG A 108 9.06 15.83 5.59
CA ARG A 108 7.75 15.61 6.20
C ARG A 108 7.27 14.16 5.93
N ARG A 109 6.46 13.67 6.84
CA ARG A 109 5.73 12.40 6.70
C ARG A 109 4.38 12.60 7.34
N GLY A 110 3.38 11.89 6.82
CA GLY A 110 2.03 11.88 7.35
C GLY A 110 1.55 10.46 7.63
N PRO A 111 0.28 10.30 7.95
CA PRO A 111 -0.30 8.99 8.29
C PRO A 111 -0.40 8.03 7.11
N PHE A 112 -0.33 8.53 5.86
CA PHE A 112 -0.50 7.72 4.66
C PHE A 112 0.86 7.30 4.09
N GLU A 113 0.86 6.19 3.35
CA GLU A 113 2.03 5.72 2.62
C GLU A 113 2.42 6.70 1.52
N GLU A 114 3.67 7.13 1.47
CA GLU A 114 4.22 7.91 0.36
C GLU A 114 4.40 7.00 -0.85
N SER A 115 3.55 7.16 -1.86
CA SER A 115 3.45 6.24 -3.01
C SER A 115 4.03 6.79 -4.31
N PHE A 116 4.15 8.10 -4.48
CA PHE A 116 4.69 8.69 -5.72
C PHE A 116 6.16 8.32 -5.98
N PRO A 117 7.08 8.35 -5.01
CA PRO A 117 8.44 7.88 -5.21
C PRO A 117 8.52 6.41 -5.66
N LYS A 118 7.63 5.56 -5.15
CA LYS A 118 7.54 4.14 -5.57
C LYS A 118 7.08 4.01 -7.02
N LEU A 119 6.07 4.79 -7.41
CA LEU A 119 5.64 4.87 -8.80
C LEU A 119 6.78 5.29 -9.73
N VAL A 120 7.51 6.37 -9.40
CA VAL A 120 8.61 6.87 -10.22
C VAL A 120 9.72 5.81 -10.37
N SER A 121 10.07 5.12 -9.30
CA SER A 121 11.02 4.00 -9.33
C SER A 121 10.53 2.87 -10.22
N PHE A 122 9.26 2.50 -10.14
CA PHE A 122 8.66 1.48 -10.99
C PHE A 122 8.70 1.87 -12.47
N ILE A 123 8.26 3.09 -12.81
CA ILE A 123 8.26 3.60 -14.19
C ILE A 123 9.71 3.67 -14.75
N SER A 124 10.65 4.13 -13.93
CA SER A 124 12.08 4.17 -14.30
C SER A 124 12.64 2.77 -14.58
N SER A 125 12.29 1.76 -13.77
CA SER A 125 12.72 0.37 -13.97
C SER A 125 12.18 -0.24 -15.28
N ARG A 126 11.11 0.33 -15.84
CA ARG A 126 10.53 -0.04 -17.15
C ARG A 126 11.13 0.75 -18.32
N GLY A 127 12.21 1.53 -18.08
CA GLY A 127 12.97 2.23 -19.10
C GLY A 127 12.40 3.61 -19.51
N ALA A 128 11.38 4.12 -18.84
CA ALA A 128 10.85 5.45 -19.13
C ALA A 128 11.82 6.55 -18.67
N LYS A 129 12.04 7.55 -19.55
CA LYS A 129 12.94 8.68 -19.26
C LYS A 129 12.24 9.67 -18.32
N LEU A 130 12.82 9.86 -17.14
CA LEU A 130 12.29 10.79 -16.14
C LEU A 130 12.54 12.26 -16.53
N PRO A 131 11.59 13.18 -16.26
CA PRO A 131 11.81 14.62 -16.38
C PRO A 131 12.83 15.12 -15.35
N ALA A 132 13.51 16.23 -15.65
CA ALA A 132 14.58 16.79 -14.80
C ALA A 132 14.10 17.07 -13.36
N LEU A 133 12.85 17.48 -13.19
CA LEU A 133 12.23 17.71 -11.87
C LEU A 133 12.30 16.48 -10.94
N LEU A 134 12.35 15.27 -11.48
CA LEU A 134 12.38 14.02 -10.71
C LEU A 134 13.79 13.46 -10.52
N LEU A 135 14.80 14.03 -11.19
CA LEU A 135 16.16 13.53 -11.19
C LEU A 135 16.99 14.20 -10.09
N GLY A 136 17.52 13.40 -9.15
CA GLY A 136 18.54 13.77 -8.18
C GLY A 136 19.88 13.10 -8.49
N VAL A 137 20.92 13.49 -7.77
CA VAL A 137 22.24 12.84 -7.88
C VAL A 137 22.17 11.49 -7.17
N GLY A 138 22.05 10.41 -7.96
CA GLY A 138 21.99 9.02 -7.44
C GLY A 138 20.68 8.63 -6.76
N HIS A 139 19.66 9.47 -6.75
CA HIS A 139 18.36 9.18 -6.13
C HIS A 139 17.25 10.04 -6.75
N LEU A 140 16.00 9.71 -6.47
CA LEU A 140 14.84 10.55 -6.79
C LEU A 140 14.93 11.88 -6.03
N GLN A 141 14.66 13.00 -6.71
CA GLN A 141 14.52 14.30 -6.05
C GLN A 141 13.43 14.24 -4.96
N PRO A 142 13.64 14.90 -3.79
CA PRO A 142 12.56 15.18 -2.87
C PRO A 142 11.48 16.03 -3.53
N CYS A 143 10.26 16.01 -2.97
CA CYS A 143 9.19 16.88 -3.44
C CYS A 143 9.66 18.35 -3.44
N PRO A 144 9.58 19.06 -4.59
CA PRO A 144 10.14 20.41 -4.71
C PRO A 144 9.26 21.47 -4.05
N TRP A 145 8.03 21.14 -3.69
CA TRP A 145 7.09 22.07 -3.05
C TRP A 145 6.98 21.77 -1.57
N ASN A 146 7.14 22.79 -0.73
CA ASN A 146 7.04 22.68 0.72
C ASN A 146 5.62 22.97 1.25
N SER A 147 4.74 23.47 0.39
CA SER A 147 3.37 23.82 0.73
C SER A 147 2.46 23.80 -0.49
N ARG A 148 1.15 23.69 -0.24
CA ARG A 148 0.12 23.85 -1.27
C ARG A 148 0.24 25.18 -2.01
N ALA A 149 0.58 26.28 -1.32
CA ALA A 149 0.74 27.58 -1.93
C ALA A 149 1.89 27.60 -2.97
N GLU A 150 3.03 26.99 -2.67
CA GLU A 150 4.13 26.82 -3.62
C GLU A 150 3.74 25.96 -4.82
N PHE A 151 3.07 24.84 -4.56
CA PHE A 151 2.56 23.97 -5.60
C PHE A 151 1.60 24.69 -6.56
N LEU A 152 0.67 25.50 -6.03
CA LEU A 152 -0.27 26.27 -6.84
C LEU A 152 0.44 27.36 -7.68
N LYS A 153 1.47 28.01 -7.14
CA LYS A 153 2.31 28.96 -7.90
C LYS A 153 3.03 28.27 -9.06
N ALA A 154 3.44 27.01 -8.88
CA ALA A 154 4.14 26.24 -9.88
C ALA A 154 3.24 25.70 -11.02
N GLN A 155 1.91 25.77 -10.91
CA GLN A 155 0.95 25.12 -11.82
C GLN A 155 1.14 25.44 -13.31
N ASN A 156 1.66 26.63 -13.64
CA ASN A 156 1.85 27.09 -15.01
C ASN A 156 3.34 27.12 -15.42
N THR A 157 4.25 26.57 -14.61
CA THR A 157 5.68 26.52 -14.97
C THR A 157 5.97 25.48 -16.06
N GLY A 158 7.09 25.65 -16.77
CA GLY A 158 7.58 24.67 -17.74
C GLY A 158 7.83 23.31 -17.13
N GLU A 159 8.35 23.26 -15.89
CA GLU A 159 8.65 22.04 -15.16
C GLU A 159 7.35 21.26 -14.80
N MET A 160 6.32 21.95 -14.31
CA MET A 160 5.02 21.34 -14.05
C MET A 160 4.39 20.78 -15.34
N ASN A 161 4.50 21.52 -16.44
CA ASN A 161 4.01 21.05 -17.73
C ASN A 161 4.81 19.83 -18.25
N GLN A 162 6.13 19.74 -17.97
CA GLN A 162 6.92 18.56 -18.29
C GLN A 162 6.49 17.36 -17.43
N LEU A 163 6.24 17.56 -16.12
CA LEU A 163 5.73 16.54 -15.23
C LEU A 163 4.36 16.01 -15.71
N ARG A 164 3.44 16.90 -16.09
CA ARG A 164 2.13 16.50 -16.62
C ARG A 164 2.24 15.69 -17.91
N ARG A 165 3.12 16.09 -18.84
CA ARG A 165 3.36 15.32 -20.07
C ARG A 165 3.95 13.94 -19.76
N PHE A 166 4.87 13.86 -18.82
CA PHE A 166 5.42 12.58 -18.37
C PHE A 166 4.33 11.68 -17.78
N LEU A 167 3.51 12.20 -16.88
CA LEU A 167 2.41 11.45 -16.27
C LEU A 167 1.36 11.04 -17.30
N ALA A 168 1.02 11.91 -18.25
CA ALA A 168 0.09 11.59 -19.32
C ALA A 168 0.67 10.56 -20.31
N GLY A 169 1.99 10.58 -20.55
CA GLY A 169 2.66 9.65 -21.45
C GLY A 169 2.99 8.28 -20.82
N THR A 170 2.71 8.09 -19.54
CA THR A 170 3.02 6.84 -18.79
C THR A 170 1.79 6.26 -18.09
N ILE A 171 0.59 6.53 -18.58
CA ILE A 171 -0.67 6.04 -17.98
C ILE A 171 -0.70 4.51 -17.94
N ASP A 172 -0.19 3.84 -18.95
CA ASP A 172 -0.05 2.39 -19.03
C ASP A 172 0.83 1.85 -17.89
N LEU A 173 2.01 2.42 -17.70
CA LEU A 173 2.93 2.02 -16.61
C LEU A 173 2.35 2.34 -15.22
N GLN A 174 1.59 3.42 -15.10
CA GLN A 174 0.88 3.73 -13.85
C GLN A 174 -0.23 2.72 -13.57
N ALA A 175 -0.96 2.26 -14.60
CA ALA A 175 -1.94 1.19 -14.45
C ALA A 175 -1.27 -0.14 -14.04
N GLU A 176 -0.14 -0.51 -14.65
CA GLU A 176 0.65 -1.67 -14.24
C GLU A 176 1.14 -1.56 -12.78
N PHE A 177 1.54 -0.36 -12.35
CA PHE A 177 1.95 -0.12 -10.97
C PHE A 177 0.78 -0.34 -9.98
N LEU A 178 -0.44 0.07 -10.33
CA LEU A 178 -1.63 -0.18 -9.50
C LEU A 178 -1.89 -1.69 -9.36
N VAL A 179 -1.74 -2.46 -10.45
CA VAL A 179 -1.84 -3.93 -10.43
C VAL A 179 -0.77 -4.54 -9.54
N ALA A 180 0.49 -4.12 -9.70
CA ALA A 180 1.61 -4.61 -8.89
C ALA A 180 1.44 -4.29 -7.39
N ARG A 181 0.85 -3.12 -7.05
CA ARG A 181 0.50 -2.79 -5.66
C ARG A 181 -0.57 -3.73 -5.10
N LEU A 182 -1.59 -4.04 -5.88
CA LEU A 182 -2.63 -4.96 -5.46
C LEU A 182 -2.06 -6.36 -5.21
N ASP A 183 -1.22 -6.87 -6.11
CA ASP A 183 -0.57 -8.18 -5.96
C ASP A 183 0.28 -8.24 -4.66
N ALA A 184 1.05 -7.18 -4.40
CA ALA A 184 1.86 -7.05 -3.18
C ALA A 184 1.03 -6.85 -1.90
N SER A 185 -0.27 -6.54 -1.99
CA SER A 185 -1.11 -6.29 -0.83
C SER A 185 -1.62 -7.56 -0.14
N LEU A 186 -1.91 -8.61 -0.92
CA LEU A 186 -2.50 -9.84 -0.38
C LEU A 186 -1.63 -10.50 0.72
N PRO A 187 -0.31 -10.74 0.53
CA PRO A 187 0.52 -11.31 1.59
C PRO A 187 0.52 -10.49 2.88
N LYS A 188 0.50 -9.16 2.79
CA LYS A 188 0.44 -8.26 3.95
C LYS A 188 -0.90 -8.37 4.67
N MET A 189 -2.00 -8.41 3.92
CA MET A 189 -3.34 -8.58 4.48
C MET A 189 -3.48 -9.93 5.19
N LEU A 190 -2.97 -11.01 4.59
CA LEU A 190 -2.97 -12.35 5.22
C LEU A 190 -2.10 -12.41 6.48
N ALA A 191 -0.97 -11.70 6.51
CA ALA A 191 -0.12 -11.61 7.70
C ALA A 191 -0.82 -10.87 8.85
N GLU A 192 -1.56 -9.79 8.54
CA GLU A 192 -2.30 -8.96 9.51
C GLU A 192 -3.61 -9.61 9.96
N SER A 193 -4.26 -10.44 9.13
CA SER A 193 -5.51 -11.12 9.43
C SER A 193 -5.38 -12.08 10.61
N ALA A 194 -6.43 -12.20 11.41
CA ALA A 194 -6.55 -13.27 12.39
C ALA A 194 -6.45 -14.64 11.69
N PRO A 195 -5.80 -15.65 12.28
CA PRO A 195 -5.63 -16.96 11.66
C PRO A 195 -6.94 -17.58 11.14
N ALA A 196 -8.05 -17.36 11.84
CA ALA A 196 -9.37 -17.87 11.45
C ALA A 196 -9.92 -17.21 10.17
N ASP A 197 -9.54 -15.96 9.88
CA ASP A 197 -10.07 -15.19 8.76
C ASP A 197 -9.24 -15.30 7.48
N ARG A 198 -7.99 -15.75 7.56
CA ARG A 198 -7.05 -15.80 6.43
C ARG A 198 -7.60 -16.54 5.22
N THR A 199 -8.18 -17.72 5.42
CA THR A 199 -8.77 -18.52 4.35
C THR A 199 -9.92 -17.77 3.68
N ASN A 200 -10.76 -17.08 4.45
CA ASN A 200 -11.84 -16.27 3.88
C ASN A 200 -11.27 -15.08 3.10
N VAL A 201 -10.34 -14.32 3.66
CA VAL A 201 -9.72 -13.17 2.98
C VAL A 201 -9.10 -13.58 1.64
N GLN A 202 -8.31 -14.65 1.62
CA GLN A 202 -7.72 -15.18 0.39
C GLN A 202 -8.79 -15.56 -0.63
N LYS A 203 -9.79 -16.32 -0.21
CA LYS A 203 -10.89 -16.75 -1.06
C LYS A 203 -11.67 -15.58 -1.67
N GLN A 204 -11.99 -14.56 -0.88
CA GLN A 204 -12.73 -13.39 -1.37
C GLN A 204 -11.89 -12.58 -2.35
N PHE A 205 -10.59 -12.43 -2.10
CA PHE A 205 -9.67 -11.81 -3.04
C PHE A 205 -9.63 -12.56 -4.37
N GLU A 206 -9.45 -13.90 -4.34
CA GLU A 206 -9.42 -14.75 -5.53
C GLU A 206 -10.73 -14.70 -6.33
N ARG A 207 -11.90 -14.68 -5.66
CA ARG A 207 -13.20 -14.50 -6.32
C ARG A 207 -13.27 -13.23 -7.13
N LEU A 208 -12.81 -12.13 -6.57
CA LEU A 208 -12.82 -10.81 -7.23
C LEU A 208 -11.84 -10.76 -8.41
N THR A 209 -10.70 -11.43 -8.32
CA THR A 209 -9.71 -11.43 -9.41
C THR A 209 -10.16 -12.19 -10.66
N LYS A 210 -11.22 -12.97 -10.60
CA LYS A 210 -11.75 -13.73 -11.75
C LYS A 210 -12.49 -12.87 -12.76
N THR A 211 -12.84 -11.64 -12.43
CA THR A 211 -13.58 -10.75 -13.33
C THR A 211 -12.92 -9.39 -13.48
N PRO A 212 -12.95 -8.74 -14.65
CA PRO A 212 -12.41 -7.40 -14.82
C PRO A 212 -13.05 -6.37 -13.87
N GLN A 213 -14.33 -6.55 -13.55
CA GLN A 213 -15.05 -5.67 -12.62
C GLN A 213 -14.55 -5.85 -11.18
N GLY A 214 -14.33 -7.09 -10.75
CA GLY A 214 -13.76 -7.35 -9.42
C GLY A 214 -12.31 -6.87 -9.31
N CYS A 215 -11.49 -7.05 -10.35
CA CYS A 215 -10.15 -6.50 -10.41
C CYS A 215 -10.15 -4.97 -10.27
N TYR A 216 -11.07 -4.30 -10.98
CA TYR A 216 -11.24 -2.85 -10.85
C TYR A 216 -11.62 -2.48 -9.41
N ALA A 217 -12.57 -3.18 -8.79
CA ALA A 217 -13.02 -2.91 -7.43
C ALA A 217 -11.87 -3.02 -6.42
N LEU A 218 -11.06 -4.08 -6.51
CA LEU A 218 -9.88 -4.28 -5.67
C LEU A 218 -8.85 -3.15 -5.83
N ILE A 219 -8.46 -2.85 -7.09
CA ILE A 219 -7.43 -1.86 -7.41
C ILE A 219 -7.89 -0.46 -6.98
N ASP A 220 -9.13 -0.08 -7.34
CA ASP A 220 -9.69 1.23 -6.99
C ASP A 220 -9.82 1.38 -5.47
N TYR A 221 -10.26 0.35 -4.75
CA TYR A 221 -10.44 0.42 -3.30
C TYR A 221 -9.11 0.52 -2.54
N VAL A 222 -8.09 -0.26 -2.92
CA VAL A 222 -6.73 -0.11 -2.35
C VAL A 222 -6.19 1.30 -2.57
N ASN A 223 -6.37 1.83 -3.79
CA ASN A 223 -5.94 3.19 -4.08
C ASN A 223 -6.73 4.25 -3.28
N PHE A 224 -8.01 4.02 -3.06
CA PHE A 224 -8.94 4.93 -2.40
C PHE A 224 -8.85 4.90 -0.87
N LYS A 225 -8.69 3.72 -0.25
CA LYS A 225 -8.79 3.52 1.21
C LYS A 225 -7.63 2.74 1.83
N GLY A 226 -6.66 2.33 1.02
CA GLY A 226 -5.51 1.58 1.49
C GLY A 226 -5.76 0.09 1.66
N GLU A 227 -4.71 -0.60 2.06
CA GLU A 227 -4.71 -2.05 2.27
C GLU A 227 -5.48 -2.46 3.56
N GLY A 228 -5.56 -1.56 4.55
CA GLY A 228 -6.18 -1.83 5.85
C GLY A 228 -5.29 -2.55 6.86
N VAL A 229 -3.98 -2.57 6.61
CA VAL A 229 -2.98 -3.22 7.47
C VAL A 229 -2.35 -2.26 8.49
N LEU A 230 -2.46 -0.95 8.29
CA LEU A 230 -1.87 0.03 9.18
C LEU A 230 -2.72 0.24 10.45
N HIS A 231 -2.09 0.12 11.62
CA HIS A 231 -2.76 0.38 12.90
C HIS A 231 -3.20 1.84 13.08
N THR A 232 -2.57 2.78 12.37
CA THR A 232 -2.95 4.19 12.35
C THR A 232 -4.22 4.47 11.54
N GLU A 233 -4.65 3.54 10.69
CA GLU A 233 -5.85 3.63 9.88
C GLU A 233 -7.02 2.90 10.55
N ARG A 234 -7.29 3.22 11.82
CA ARG A 234 -8.36 2.60 12.63
C ARG A 234 -9.04 3.65 13.51
N TYR A 235 -10.36 3.54 13.61
CA TYR A 235 -11.15 4.24 14.62
C TYR A 235 -11.77 3.21 15.56
N GLN A 236 -11.63 3.39 16.86
CA GLN A 236 -12.12 2.44 17.87
C GLN A 236 -11.69 0.98 17.59
N GLY A 237 -10.43 0.81 17.13
CA GLY A 237 -9.87 -0.49 16.78
C GLY A 237 -10.35 -1.07 15.44
N GLN A 238 -11.28 -0.41 14.73
CA GLN A 238 -11.85 -0.86 13.47
C GLN A 238 -11.19 -0.16 12.28
N GLY A 239 -10.56 -0.93 11.39
CA GLY A 239 -10.02 -0.45 10.12
C GLY A 239 -11.08 -0.28 9.04
N TRP A 240 -10.67 0.30 7.92
CA TRP A 240 -11.56 0.60 6.78
C TRP A 240 -10.93 0.32 5.40
N GLY A 241 -9.77 -0.32 5.35
CA GLY A 241 -9.10 -0.67 4.10
C GLY A 241 -9.64 -1.93 3.45
N LEU A 242 -8.94 -2.39 2.42
CA LEU A 242 -9.34 -3.56 1.64
C LEU A 242 -9.50 -4.81 2.50
N LEU A 243 -8.58 -5.05 3.44
CA LEU A 243 -8.64 -6.19 4.36
C LEU A 243 -10.01 -6.29 5.03
N GLN A 244 -10.49 -5.19 5.63
CA GLN A 244 -11.76 -5.19 6.36
C GLN A 244 -12.98 -5.40 5.47
N VAL A 245 -12.88 -5.03 4.20
CA VAL A 245 -13.96 -5.33 3.23
C VAL A 245 -13.96 -6.82 2.89
N LEU A 246 -12.80 -7.42 2.66
CA LEU A 246 -12.69 -8.86 2.37
C LEU A 246 -13.13 -9.72 3.58
N GLU A 247 -12.77 -9.31 4.80
CA GLU A 247 -13.24 -9.96 6.04
C GLU A 247 -14.77 -9.92 6.19
N ALA A 248 -15.41 -8.86 5.71
CA ALA A 248 -16.86 -8.69 5.77
C ALA A 248 -17.62 -9.47 4.70
N MET A 249 -16.93 -10.02 3.68
CA MET A 249 -17.53 -10.85 2.63
C MET A 249 -17.61 -12.32 3.08
N GLN A 250 -18.71 -13.02 2.72
CA GLN A 250 -18.95 -14.41 3.09
C GLN A 250 -19.42 -15.30 1.92
N GLY A 251 -19.63 -14.71 0.74
CA GLY A 251 -20.19 -15.39 -0.41
C GLY A 251 -19.29 -16.46 -1.03
N ASN A 252 -19.87 -17.23 -1.94
CA ASN A 252 -19.20 -18.34 -2.63
C ASN A 252 -19.30 -18.25 -4.16
N SER A 253 -20.23 -17.44 -4.70
CA SER A 253 -20.40 -17.26 -6.14
C SER A 253 -19.43 -16.22 -6.67
N ASP A 254 -18.72 -16.54 -7.75
CA ASP A 254 -17.79 -15.62 -8.40
C ASP A 254 -18.52 -14.48 -9.13
N SER A 255 -19.70 -14.78 -9.71
CA SER A 255 -20.53 -13.79 -10.43
C SER A 255 -20.98 -12.63 -9.53
N ASP A 256 -21.27 -12.95 -8.26
CA ASP A 256 -21.82 -11.97 -7.30
C ASP A 256 -20.72 -11.26 -6.49
N ALA A 257 -19.46 -11.62 -6.69
CA ALA A 257 -18.35 -11.09 -5.91
C ALA A 257 -18.24 -9.56 -5.99
N PRO A 258 -18.35 -8.89 -7.15
CA PRO A 258 -18.29 -7.44 -7.22
C PRO A 258 -19.45 -6.75 -6.47
N ASP A 259 -20.66 -7.29 -6.55
CA ASP A 259 -21.83 -6.75 -5.85
C ASP A 259 -21.73 -6.93 -4.35
N GLU A 260 -21.25 -8.09 -3.92
CA GLU A 260 -20.98 -8.37 -2.50
C GLU A 260 -19.90 -7.43 -1.96
N PHE A 261 -18.82 -7.24 -2.72
CA PHE A 261 -17.75 -6.31 -2.37
C PHE A 261 -18.29 -4.89 -2.19
N ALA A 262 -19.11 -4.42 -3.12
CA ALA A 262 -19.74 -3.10 -3.02
C ALA A 262 -20.60 -2.96 -1.75
N ARG A 263 -21.37 -3.99 -1.39
CA ARG A 263 -22.16 -4.01 -0.15
C ARG A 263 -21.27 -4.01 1.09
N ALA A 264 -20.24 -4.85 1.13
CA ALA A 264 -19.28 -4.92 2.24
C ALA A 264 -18.53 -3.59 2.42
N ALA A 265 -18.08 -2.97 1.32
CA ALA A 265 -17.42 -1.68 1.35
C ALA A 265 -18.31 -0.57 1.91
N LYS A 266 -19.63 -0.55 1.59
CA LYS A 266 -20.58 0.39 2.19
C LYS A 266 -20.69 0.22 3.69
N VAL A 267 -20.78 -1.01 4.18
CA VAL A 267 -20.83 -1.30 5.62
C VAL A 267 -19.57 -0.80 6.32
N VAL A 268 -18.39 -1.12 5.77
CA VAL A 268 -17.09 -0.72 6.33
C VAL A 268 -16.94 0.80 6.37
N LEU A 269 -17.30 1.50 5.29
CA LEU A 269 -17.19 2.97 5.23
C LEU A 269 -18.22 3.68 6.12
N THR A 270 -19.42 3.14 6.25
CA THR A 270 -20.44 3.66 7.19
C THR A 270 -19.95 3.52 8.62
N ARG A 271 -19.43 2.35 8.99
CA ARG A 271 -18.82 2.10 10.31
C ARG A 271 -17.65 3.05 10.58
N ARG A 272 -16.80 3.31 9.59
CA ARG A 272 -15.71 4.29 9.71
C ARG A 272 -16.25 5.65 10.15
N VAL A 273 -17.29 6.17 9.48
CA VAL A 273 -17.90 7.47 9.81
C VAL A 273 -18.52 7.46 11.20
N GLN A 274 -19.19 6.37 11.59
CA GLN A 274 -19.79 6.22 12.92
C GLN A 274 -18.74 6.23 14.04
N ASN A 275 -17.55 5.66 13.78
CA ASN A 275 -16.47 5.56 14.74
C ASN A 275 -15.49 6.75 14.69
N ALA A 276 -15.60 7.62 13.68
CA ALA A 276 -14.71 8.75 13.51
C ALA A 276 -14.87 9.77 14.65
N PRO A 277 -13.77 10.40 15.11
CA PRO A 277 -13.83 11.55 16.00
C PRO A 277 -14.73 12.65 15.40
N ALA A 278 -15.57 13.28 16.25
CA ALA A 278 -16.56 14.25 15.80
C ALA A 278 -15.95 15.46 15.06
N ASP A 279 -14.75 15.88 15.44
CA ASP A 279 -14.00 16.98 14.84
C ASP A 279 -13.47 16.67 13.43
N HIS A 280 -13.40 15.40 13.04
CA HIS A 280 -13.02 15.00 11.68
C HIS A 280 -14.13 15.27 10.65
N HIS A 281 -15.39 15.40 11.08
CA HIS A 281 -16.56 15.69 10.23
C HIS A 281 -16.68 14.78 9.01
N GLU A 282 -16.34 13.49 9.13
CA GLU A 282 -16.26 12.54 7.99
C GLU A 282 -17.62 12.27 7.34
N SER A 283 -18.73 12.52 8.02
CA SER A 283 -20.08 12.35 7.47
C SER A 283 -20.30 13.11 6.17
N ARG A 284 -19.62 14.26 5.98
CA ARG A 284 -19.70 15.08 4.75
C ARG A 284 -19.19 14.34 3.52
N TRP A 285 -18.32 13.35 3.68
CA TRP A 285 -17.74 12.60 2.57
C TRP A 285 -18.46 11.30 2.27
N LEU A 286 -19.27 10.79 3.20
CA LEU A 286 -19.89 9.46 3.10
C LEU A 286 -20.69 9.28 1.81
N THR A 287 -21.51 10.27 1.43
CA THR A 287 -22.33 10.19 0.20
C THR A 287 -21.44 10.00 -1.04
N GLY A 288 -20.31 10.71 -1.11
CA GLY A 288 -19.34 10.56 -2.22
C GLY A 288 -18.69 9.18 -2.22
N TRP A 289 -18.30 8.69 -1.04
CA TRP A 289 -17.69 7.37 -0.89
C TRP A 289 -18.68 6.26 -1.28
N LEU A 290 -19.93 6.34 -0.84
CA LEU A 290 -20.96 5.35 -1.19
C LEU A 290 -21.27 5.37 -2.70
N ARG A 291 -21.27 6.55 -3.34
CA ARG A 291 -21.42 6.65 -4.80
C ARG A 291 -20.27 5.94 -5.53
N ARG A 292 -19.01 6.13 -5.06
CA ARG A 292 -17.85 5.48 -5.65
C ARG A 292 -17.95 3.95 -5.53
N VAL A 293 -18.21 3.42 -4.33
CA VAL A 293 -18.28 1.97 -4.15
C VAL A 293 -19.50 1.34 -4.84
N ASN A 294 -20.56 2.08 -5.13
CA ASN A 294 -21.66 1.63 -6.00
C ASN A 294 -21.17 1.29 -7.41
N SER A 295 -20.12 1.96 -7.90
CA SER A 295 -19.57 1.68 -9.24
C SER A 295 -18.82 0.36 -9.33
N TYR A 296 -18.61 -0.34 -8.21
CA TYR A 296 -17.99 -1.66 -8.17
C TYR A 296 -18.98 -2.78 -8.50
N SER A 297 -20.27 -2.55 -8.31
CA SER A 297 -21.29 -3.51 -8.73
C SER A 297 -21.23 -3.75 -10.24
N GLY A 298 -21.38 -4.99 -10.66
CA GLY A 298 -21.61 -5.33 -12.05
C GLY A 298 -23.01 -4.82 -12.41
N GLY A 299 -23.09 -3.85 -13.32
CA GLY A 299 -24.36 -3.33 -13.82
C GLY A 299 -25.14 -4.38 -14.62
#